data_307e28b0752511c158e1b45593a17305
#
_entry.id   307e28b0752511c158e1b45593a17305
#
_cell.length_a   1.000
_cell.length_b   1.000
_cell.length_c   1.000
_cell.angle_alpha   90.00
_cell.angle_beta   90.00
_cell.angle_gamma   90.00
#
_symmetry.space_group_name_H-M   'P 1'
#
loop_
_entity.id
_entity.type
_entity.pdbx_description
1 polymer ?
#
loop_
_entity_poly.entity_id
_entity_poly.type
_entity_poly.pdbx_seq_one_letter_code
_entity_poly.pdbx_strand_id
1 'polypeptide(L)'
;MNNTIKTDVLIAGCGCSGLYMAMNLPADKKILMITKSDCESSDSFLAQGGMCMLKCEEDYDSYFEDTMKAGHYENDKKSVEIMIRSSADVVKDLVDCGARFAREADGSLAYTREGAHSSNRIISVSYTHLTLPTNSRVQIS
;
A
#
# COMPACT_ATOMS: atom_id res chain seq x y z
N MET A 1 1.50 -6.38 38.52
CA MET A 1 1.94 -7.56 37.72
C MET A 1 2.45 -7.03 36.40
N ASN A 2 3.72 -7.28 36.07
CA ASN A 2 4.23 -6.88 34.76
C ASN A 2 3.73 -7.88 33.72
N ASN A 3 2.77 -7.46 32.90
CA ASN A 3 2.32 -8.27 31.77
C ASN A 3 3.39 -8.20 30.67
N THR A 4 4.11 -9.28 30.47
CA THR A 4 5.08 -9.41 29.39
C THR A 4 4.44 -10.19 28.23
N ILE A 5 4.40 -9.59 27.06
CA ILE A 5 3.97 -10.26 25.81
C ILE A 5 5.22 -10.74 25.09
N LYS A 6 5.27 -12.04 24.76
CA LYS A 6 6.35 -12.60 23.92
C LYS A 6 5.87 -12.68 22.48
N THR A 7 6.64 -12.10 21.57
CA THR A 7 6.36 -12.08 20.14
C THR A 7 7.64 -12.31 19.34
N ASP A 8 7.52 -12.78 18.10
CA ASP A 8 8.65 -12.94 17.19
C ASP A 8 8.96 -11.62 16.45
N VAL A 9 7.91 -10.85 16.16
CA VAL A 9 8.03 -9.59 15.43
C VAL A 9 7.17 -8.52 16.10
N LEU A 10 7.76 -7.35 16.32
CA LEU A 10 7.06 -6.15 16.78
C LEU A 10 7.00 -5.15 15.64
N ILE A 11 5.79 -4.72 15.26
CA ILE A 11 5.56 -3.69 14.25
C ILE A 11 5.00 -2.45 14.93
N ALA A 12 5.70 -1.32 14.80
CA ALA A 12 5.23 -0.04 15.30
C ALA A 12 4.48 0.73 14.20
N GLY A 13 3.17 0.83 14.35
CA GLY A 13 2.25 1.47 13.43
C GLY A 13 1.33 0.48 12.71
N CYS A 14 0.03 0.81 12.64
CA CYS A 14 -0.99 0.01 11.95
C CYS A 14 -1.48 0.65 10.63
N GLY A 15 -0.69 1.53 10.05
CA GLY A 15 -0.93 2.03 8.70
C GLY A 15 -0.71 0.97 7.62
N CYS A 16 -0.99 1.30 6.37
CA CYS A 16 -0.93 0.38 5.23
C CYS A 16 0.39 -0.41 5.14
N SER A 17 1.53 0.25 5.30
CA SER A 17 2.85 -0.41 5.24
C SER A 17 3.07 -1.41 6.37
N GLY A 18 2.64 -1.09 7.61
CA GLY A 18 2.74 -2.02 8.73
C GLY A 18 1.86 -3.26 8.54
N LEU A 19 0.63 -3.05 8.08
CA LEU A 19 -0.30 -4.14 7.78
C LEU A 19 0.19 -5.00 6.62
N TYR A 20 0.66 -4.39 5.52
CA TYR A 20 1.19 -5.10 4.37
C TYR A 20 2.44 -5.92 4.76
N MET A 21 3.35 -5.35 5.57
CA MET A 21 4.47 -6.08 6.13
C MET A 21 4.01 -7.29 6.94
N ALA A 22 3.03 -7.13 7.85
CA ALA A 22 2.52 -8.22 8.67
C ALA A 22 1.95 -9.37 7.83
N MET A 23 1.29 -9.05 6.71
CA MET A 23 0.70 -10.05 5.81
C MET A 23 1.77 -10.88 5.07
N ASN A 24 2.91 -10.26 4.75
CA ASN A 24 3.99 -10.88 4.01
C ASN A 24 5.03 -11.60 4.91
N LEU A 25 4.86 -11.58 6.22
CA LEU A 25 5.71 -12.36 7.13
C LEU A 25 5.30 -13.85 7.14
N PRO A 26 6.25 -14.78 7.41
CA PRO A 26 5.96 -16.19 7.50
C PRO A 26 4.82 -16.51 8.45
N ALA A 27 3.99 -17.48 8.07
CA ALA A 27 2.74 -17.81 8.77
C ALA A 27 2.94 -18.33 10.20
N ASP A 28 4.12 -18.81 10.54
CA ASP A 28 4.50 -19.34 11.85
C ASP A 28 4.88 -18.24 12.85
N LYS A 29 5.04 -16.99 12.40
CA LYS A 29 5.47 -15.89 13.27
C LYS A 29 4.31 -15.32 14.09
N LYS A 30 4.57 -15.08 15.38
CA LYS A 30 3.70 -14.31 16.25
C LYS A 30 4.02 -12.83 16.10
N ILE A 31 3.05 -12.07 15.63
CA ILE A 31 3.22 -10.65 15.31
C ILE A 31 2.43 -9.83 16.32
N LEU A 32 3.09 -8.88 16.95
CA LEU A 32 2.47 -7.82 17.75
C LEU A 32 2.59 -6.51 17.01
N MET A 33 1.46 -5.88 16.73
CA MET A 33 1.44 -4.51 16.22
C MET A 33 1.04 -3.57 17.35
N ILE A 34 1.76 -2.47 17.48
CA ILE A 34 1.43 -1.39 18.42
C ILE A 34 1.09 -0.13 17.66
N THR A 35 0.08 0.58 18.11
CA THR A 35 -0.36 1.83 17.49
C THR A 35 -0.55 2.92 18.54
N LYS A 36 -0.48 4.17 18.15
CA LYS A 36 -0.67 5.32 19.02
C LYS A 36 -2.12 5.45 19.51
N SER A 37 -3.07 5.05 18.66
CA SER A 37 -4.51 5.01 18.95
C SER A 37 -5.10 3.75 18.30
N ASP A 38 -6.35 3.77 17.87
CA ASP A 38 -6.94 2.68 17.07
C ASP A 38 -6.45 2.69 15.60
N CYS A 39 -6.68 1.59 14.88
CA CYS A 39 -6.29 1.46 13.47
C CYS A 39 -7.06 2.39 12.54
N GLU A 40 -8.31 2.71 12.90
CA GLU A 40 -9.19 3.58 12.11
C GLU A 40 -8.76 5.05 12.17
N SER A 41 -7.92 5.42 13.15
CA SER A 41 -7.28 6.74 13.24
C SER A 41 -5.98 6.84 12.45
N SER A 42 -5.56 5.79 11.74
CA SER A 42 -4.34 5.84 10.92
C SER A 42 -4.55 6.70 9.68
N ASP A 43 -3.51 7.42 9.26
CA ASP A 43 -3.56 8.22 8.03
C ASP A 43 -3.94 7.36 6.80
N SER A 44 -3.51 6.10 6.77
CA SER A 44 -3.88 5.18 5.69
C SER A 44 -5.37 4.84 5.67
N PHE A 45 -6.02 4.75 6.82
CA PHE A 45 -7.46 4.49 6.91
C PHE A 45 -8.27 5.73 6.50
N LEU A 46 -7.79 6.90 6.90
CA LEU A 46 -8.43 8.19 6.61
C LEU A 46 -8.08 8.73 5.22
N ALA A 47 -7.08 8.14 4.53
CA ALA A 47 -6.62 8.60 3.24
C ALA A 47 -7.72 8.51 2.19
N GLN A 48 -7.84 9.58 1.40
CA GLN A 48 -8.66 9.66 0.22
C GLN A 48 -7.75 9.88 -0.99
N GLY A 49 -7.99 9.17 -2.08
CA GLY A 49 -7.19 9.34 -3.28
C GLY A 49 -6.97 8.02 -4.02
N GLY A 50 -5.93 8.01 -4.82
CA GLY A 50 -5.57 6.88 -5.66
C GLY A 50 -4.17 6.37 -5.40
N MET A 51 -3.88 5.22 -5.97
CA MET A 51 -2.55 4.62 -6.00
C MET A 51 -2.00 4.66 -7.42
N CYS A 52 -0.72 5.04 -7.55
CA CYS A 52 -0.02 4.94 -8.81
C CYS A 52 0.40 3.50 -9.07
N MET A 53 0.25 3.04 -10.32
CA MET A 53 0.61 1.69 -10.73
C MET A 53 1.28 1.70 -12.09
N LEU A 54 2.34 0.91 -12.26
CA LEU A 54 2.92 0.64 -13.57
C LEU A 54 1.97 -0.26 -14.37
N LYS A 55 1.44 0.27 -15.47
CA LYS A 55 0.49 -0.46 -16.32
C LYS A 55 1.18 -1.43 -17.28
N CYS A 56 2.28 -1.01 -17.87
CA CYS A 56 3.07 -1.74 -18.84
C CYS A 56 4.51 -1.21 -18.84
N GLU A 57 5.44 -1.94 -19.44
CA GLU A 57 6.86 -1.56 -19.44
C GLU A 57 7.11 -0.24 -20.16
N GLU A 58 6.32 0.09 -21.19
CA GLU A 58 6.45 1.35 -21.97
C GLU A 58 6.14 2.59 -21.11
N ASP A 59 5.38 2.45 -20.01
CA ASP A 59 5.08 3.56 -19.09
C ASP A 59 6.20 3.78 -18.05
N TYR A 60 7.19 2.87 -17.95
CA TYR A 60 8.20 2.91 -16.89
C TYR A 60 9.01 4.19 -16.90
N ASP A 61 9.59 4.56 -18.04
CA ASP A 61 10.48 5.72 -18.15
C ASP A 61 9.75 7.02 -17.79
N SER A 62 8.50 7.16 -18.26
CA SER A 62 7.68 8.34 -17.95
C SER A 62 7.28 8.38 -16.48
N TYR A 63 6.99 7.24 -15.89
CA TYR A 63 6.64 7.14 -14.46
C TYR A 63 7.86 7.46 -13.59
N PHE A 64 9.02 6.94 -13.95
CA PHE A 64 10.27 7.19 -13.25
C PHE A 64 10.62 8.68 -13.28
N GLU A 65 10.56 9.32 -14.46
CA GLU A 65 10.86 10.73 -14.63
C GLU A 65 9.89 11.63 -13.89
N ASP A 66 8.57 11.36 -13.97
CA ASP A 66 7.55 12.09 -13.21
C ASP A 66 7.83 12.03 -11.70
N THR A 67 8.20 10.86 -11.19
CA THR A 67 8.52 10.65 -9.77
C THR A 67 9.77 11.39 -9.35
N MET A 68 10.84 11.31 -10.16
CA MET A 68 12.09 12.02 -9.89
C MET A 68 11.88 13.53 -9.90
N LYS A 69 11.14 14.05 -10.88
CA LYS A 69 10.81 15.46 -11.00
C LYS A 69 9.96 15.96 -9.84
N ALA A 70 8.95 15.19 -9.41
CA ALA A 70 8.11 15.54 -8.26
C ALA A 70 8.90 15.64 -6.97
N GLY A 71 9.95 14.83 -6.80
CA GLY A 71 10.88 14.89 -5.69
C GLY A 71 12.09 15.80 -5.91
N HIS A 72 12.03 16.71 -6.90
CA HIS A 72 13.13 17.64 -7.22
C HIS A 72 14.48 16.94 -7.47
N TYR A 73 14.45 15.68 -7.95
CA TYR A 73 15.60 14.80 -8.18
C TYR A 73 16.44 14.46 -6.93
N GLU A 74 15.89 14.69 -5.73
CA GLU A 74 16.49 14.31 -4.45
C GLU A 74 16.18 12.85 -4.05
N ASN A 75 15.32 12.18 -4.82
CA ASN A 75 14.90 10.79 -4.57
C ASN A 75 16.06 9.82 -4.79
N ASP A 76 16.15 8.79 -3.96
CA ASP A 76 16.99 7.63 -4.25
C ASP A 76 16.45 6.85 -5.44
N LYS A 77 17.22 6.82 -6.52
CA LYS A 77 16.82 6.22 -7.81
C LYS A 77 16.47 4.73 -7.67
N LYS A 78 17.21 4.00 -6.83
CA LYS A 78 16.98 2.59 -6.62
C LYS A 78 15.67 2.32 -5.90
N SER A 79 15.34 3.13 -4.92
CA SER A 79 14.08 3.05 -4.20
C SER A 79 12.90 3.38 -5.11
N VAL A 80 13.03 4.39 -5.98
CA VAL A 80 12.02 4.74 -6.98
C VAL A 80 11.81 3.58 -7.96
N GLU A 81 12.88 2.98 -8.48
CA GLU A 81 12.78 1.80 -9.36
C GLU A 81 12.03 0.66 -8.69
N ILE A 82 12.41 0.30 -7.45
CA ILE A 82 11.75 -0.77 -6.69
C ILE A 82 10.26 -0.46 -6.51
N MET A 83 9.92 0.75 -6.11
CA MET A 83 8.54 1.20 -5.91
C MET A 83 7.70 1.04 -7.20
N ILE A 84 8.23 1.51 -8.32
CA ILE A 84 7.51 1.46 -9.61
C ILE A 84 7.33 0.02 -10.06
N ARG A 85 8.41 -0.77 -10.09
CA ARG A 85 8.36 -2.14 -10.61
C ARG A 85 7.51 -3.07 -9.77
N SER A 86 7.47 -2.89 -8.43
CA SER A 86 6.64 -3.69 -7.55
C SER A 86 5.17 -3.26 -7.51
N SER A 87 4.81 -2.10 -8.06
CA SER A 87 3.48 -1.50 -7.87
C SER A 87 2.33 -2.37 -8.39
N ALA A 88 2.52 -3.06 -9.52
CA ALA A 88 1.50 -3.93 -10.09
C ALA A 88 1.24 -5.17 -9.22
N ASP A 89 2.30 -5.79 -8.68
CA ASP A 89 2.19 -6.94 -7.78
C ASP A 89 1.51 -6.53 -6.47
N VAL A 90 1.90 -5.39 -5.90
CA VAL A 90 1.26 -4.84 -4.68
C VAL A 90 -0.23 -4.60 -4.90
N VAL A 91 -0.64 -4.01 -6.03
CA VAL A 91 -2.06 -3.80 -6.34
C VAL A 91 -2.79 -5.13 -6.47
N LYS A 92 -2.18 -6.13 -7.10
CA LYS A 92 -2.76 -7.48 -7.20
C LYS A 92 -2.96 -8.09 -5.81
N ASP A 93 -1.96 -8.02 -4.93
CA ASP A 93 -2.05 -8.52 -3.56
C ASP A 93 -3.18 -7.82 -2.78
N LEU A 94 -3.32 -6.51 -2.93
CA LEU A 94 -4.40 -5.76 -2.30
C LEU A 94 -5.78 -6.19 -2.81
N VAL A 95 -5.93 -6.44 -4.12
CA VAL A 95 -7.18 -6.98 -4.70
C VAL A 95 -7.48 -8.37 -4.15
N ASP A 96 -6.47 -9.23 -4.06
CA ASP A 96 -6.61 -10.59 -3.49
C ASP A 96 -7.01 -10.53 -1.99
N CYS A 97 -6.61 -9.46 -1.29
CA CYS A 97 -7.03 -9.15 0.08
C CYS A 97 -8.41 -8.50 0.19
N GLY A 98 -9.10 -8.25 -0.93
CA GLY A 98 -10.45 -7.69 -0.96
C GLY A 98 -10.54 -6.20 -1.20
N ALA A 99 -9.43 -5.51 -1.51
CA ALA A 99 -9.48 -4.11 -1.92
C ALA A 99 -10.26 -3.95 -3.24
N ARG A 100 -11.14 -2.96 -3.28
CA ARG A 100 -11.99 -2.68 -4.45
C ARG A 100 -11.54 -1.39 -5.11
N PHE A 101 -10.96 -1.51 -6.28
CA PHE A 101 -10.61 -0.38 -7.14
C PHE A 101 -11.71 -0.11 -8.17
N ALA A 102 -11.81 1.14 -8.63
CA ALA A 102 -12.71 1.52 -9.71
C ALA A 102 -12.38 0.73 -10.99
N ARG A 103 -13.41 0.34 -11.71
CA ARG A 103 -13.29 -0.49 -12.92
C ARG A 103 -14.06 0.13 -14.08
N GLU A 104 -13.57 -0.11 -15.27
CA GLU A 104 -14.27 0.18 -16.52
C GLU A 104 -15.42 -0.80 -16.74
N ALA A 105 -16.26 -0.53 -17.74
CA ALA A 105 -17.42 -1.38 -18.07
C ALA A 105 -17.03 -2.81 -18.47
N ASP A 106 -15.81 -3.01 -18.99
CA ASP A 106 -15.26 -4.32 -19.36
C ASP A 106 -14.63 -5.09 -18.18
N GLY A 107 -14.62 -4.48 -16.97
CA GLY A 107 -14.06 -5.07 -15.76
C GLY A 107 -12.56 -4.79 -15.55
N SER A 108 -11.88 -4.14 -16.49
CA SER A 108 -10.49 -3.69 -16.30
C SER A 108 -10.40 -2.57 -15.25
N LEU A 109 -9.20 -2.33 -14.71
CA LEU A 109 -8.99 -1.21 -13.78
C LEU A 109 -9.17 0.13 -14.51
N ALA A 110 -9.91 1.04 -13.89
CA ALA A 110 -10.06 2.41 -14.38
C ALA A 110 -8.86 3.25 -13.95
N TYR A 111 -8.20 3.88 -14.91
CA TYR A 111 -7.05 4.73 -14.68
C TYR A 111 -7.36 6.20 -14.89
N THR A 112 -6.95 7.01 -13.94
CA THR A 112 -7.03 8.47 -14.01
C THR A 112 -5.64 9.10 -14.00
N ARG A 113 -5.59 10.40 -14.28
CA ARG A 113 -4.38 11.20 -14.18
C ARG A 113 -4.60 12.30 -13.15
N GLU A 114 -3.67 12.41 -12.22
CA GLU A 114 -3.63 13.50 -11.25
C GLU A 114 -2.35 14.32 -11.41
N GLY A 115 -2.19 15.35 -10.59
CA GLY A 115 -1.04 16.25 -10.64
C GLY A 115 0.30 15.52 -10.60
N ALA A 116 1.32 16.07 -11.24
CA ALA A 116 2.67 15.52 -11.40
C ALA A 116 2.79 14.28 -12.29
N HIS A 117 1.71 13.71 -12.83
CA HIS A 117 1.76 12.57 -13.73
C HIS A 117 1.56 12.97 -15.19
N SER A 118 2.42 12.48 -16.08
CA SER A 118 2.33 12.70 -17.53
C SER A 118 1.34 11.74 -18.22
N SER A 119 1.00 10.61 -17.59
CA SER A 119 0.04 9.63 -18.12
C SER A 119 -0.99 9.17 -17.08
N ASN A 120 -2.07 8.50 -17.54
CA ASN A 120 -3.07 7.90 -16.68
C ASN A 120 -2.50 6.63 -16.04
N ARG A 121 -2.15 6.67 -14.76
CA ARG A 121 -1.61 5.53 -14.00
C ARG A 121 -2.14 5.44 -12.57
N ILE A 122 -3.13 6.23 -12.25
CA ILE A 122 -3.72 6.27 -10.91
C ILE A 122 -5.00 5.46 -10.91
N ILE A 123 -5.07 4.50 -10.01
CA ILE A 123 -6.27 3.73 -9.71
C ILE A 123 -6.87 4.24 -8.41
N SER A 124 -8.16 4.53 -8.41
CA SER A 124 -8.87 5.02 -7.22
C SER A 124 -9.53 3.87 -6.48
N VAL A 125 -9.46 3.90 -5.15
CA VAL A 125 -10.23 2.98 -4.33
C VAL A 125 -11.69 3.39 -4.39
N SER A 126 -12.57 2.48 -4.77
CA SER A 126 -14.01 2.70 -4.70
C SER A 126 -14.40 2.87 -3.24
N TYR A 127 -15.20 3.86 -2.89
CA TYR A 127 -15.62 4.38 -1.56
C TYR A 127 -15.88 3.36 -0.43
N THR A 128 -15.14 2.28 -0.36
CA THR A 128 -15.19 1.31 0.71
C THR A 128 -13.85 1.32 1.44
N HIS A 129 -13.91 1.55 2.74
CA HIS A 129 -12.77 1.52 3.64
C HIS A 129 -11.88 0.30 3.37
N LEU A 130 -10.58 0.55 3.19
CA LEU A 130 -9.56 -0.49 3.07
C LEU A 130 -9.35 -1.12 4.44
N THR A 131 -10.24 -2.02 4.84
CA THR A 131 -9.99 -2.89 5.99
C THR A 131 -9.25 -4.13 5.51
N LEU A 132 -7.94 -4.16 5.71
CA LEU A 132 -7.19 -5.39 5.51
C LEU A 132 -7.61 -6.40 6.58
N PRO A 133 -7.91 -7.65 6.22
CA PRO A 133 -8.33 -8.64 7.18
C PRO A 133 -7.20 -8.93 8.17
N THR A 134 -7.40 -8.58 9.43
CA THR A 134 -6.54 -9.07 10.51
C THR A 134 -6.91 -10.52 10.80
N ASN A 135 -5.96 -11.41 10.69
CA ASN A 135 -6.13 -12.80 11.06
C ASN A 135 -5.67 -13.04 12.52
N SER A 136 -5.95 -14.21 13.06
CA SER A 136 -5.60 -14.58 14.44
C SER A 136 -4.10 -14.52 14.79
N ARG A 137 -3.23 -14.25 13.82
CA ARG A 137 -1.78 -14.14 14.00
C ARG A 137 -1.30 -12.73 14.35
N VAL A 138 -2.16 -11.74 14.12
CA VAL A 138 -1.84 -10.32 14.35
C VAL A 138 -2.64 -9.83 15.54
N GLN A 139 -1.95 -9.48 16.61
CA GLN A 139 -2.55 -8.78 17.75
C GLN A 139 -2.21 -7.30 17.63
N ILE A 140 -3.23 -6.45 17.65
CA ILE A 140 -3.10 -4.99 17.64
C ILE A 140 -3.39 -4.49 19.05
N SER A 141 -2.49 -3.68 19.59
CA SER A 141 -2.58 -3.05 20.91
C SER A 141 -2.20 -1.58 20.85
#